data_d88f7af9c70f264a2487de1676cbcf8c
#
_entry.id   d88f7af9c70f264a2487de1676cbcf8c
#
_cell.length_a   1.000
_cell.length_b   1.000
_cell.length_c   1.000
_cell.angle_alpha   90.00
_cell.angle_beta   90.00
_cell.angle_gamma   90.00
#
_symmetry.space_group_name_H-M   'P 1'
#
loop_
_entity.id
_entity.type
_entity.pdbx_description
1 polymer ?
#
loop_
_entity_poly.entity_id
_entity_poly.type
_entity_poly.pdbx_seq_one_letter_code
_entity_poly.pdbx_strand_id
1 'polypeptide(L)'
;MIEALDSDYENSDHFTDAEKAAIRWAVIMTEKLYQGAPGKPPQHRPAMDELKKYYSNAQIVELTHAIGYTNYWNRFTDILEIELEDKESVAKGKDGAIIDVDQYVEYMNSCWWNEYEPS
;
A
#
# COMPACT_ATOMS: atom_id res chain seq x y z
N MET A 1 -2.05 -0.53 18.39
CA MET A 1 -2.46 0.12 17.15
C MET A 1 -2.41 -0.81 15.95
N ILE A 2 -1.33 -1.54 15.76
CA ILE A 2 -1.22 -2.52 14.65
C ILE A 2 -2.27 -3.62 14.75
N GLU A 3 -2.56 -4.09 15.95
CA GLU A 3 -3.60 -5.11 16.18
C GLU A 3 -5.00 -4.62 15.77
N ALA A 4 -5.29 -3.34 15.97
CA ALA A 4 -6.56 -2.75 15.57
C ALA A 4 -6.69 -2.63 14.04
N LEU A 5 -5.58 -2.52 13.32
CA LEU A 5 -5.57 -2.47 11.85
C LEU A 5 -5.83 -3.84 11.22
N ASP A 6 -5.41 -4.93 11.90
CA ASP A 6 -5.49 -6.27 11.33
C ASP A 6 -6.88 -6.91 11.39
N SER A 7 -7.73 -6.54 12.33
CA SER A 7 -8.97 -7.30 12.51
C SER A 7 -10.22 -6.46 12.76
N ASP A 8 -10.17 -5.38 13.50
CA ASP A 8 -11.39 -4.76 14.02
C ASP A 8 -11.32 -3.24 14.07
N TYR A 9 -10.67 -2.64 13.07
CA TYR A 9 -10.51 -1.18 13.03
C TYR A 9 -11.87 -0.45 12.99
N GLU A 10 -12.89 -1.05 12.38
CA GLU A 10 -14.22 -0.43 12.27
C GLU A 10 -14.90 -0.25 13.63
N ASN A 11 -14.62 -1.15 14.56
CA ASN A 11 -15.18 -1.12 15.91
C ASN A 11 -14.20 -0.55 16.96
N SER A 12 -13.03 -0.12 16.54
CA SER A 12 -11.99 0.37 17.45
C SER A 12 -12.23 1.82 17.84
N ASP A 13 -12.07 2.14 19.13
CA ASP A 13 -12.09 3.52 19.62
C ASP A 13 -10.77 4.27 19.35
N HIS A 14 -9.75 3.57 18.82
CA HIS A 14 -8.45 4.17 18.51
C HIS A 14 -8.47 5.06 17.26
N PHE A 15 -9.49 4.92 16.43
CA PHE A 15 -9.59 5.65 15.16
C PHE A 15 -10.85 6.51 15.11
N THR A 16 -10.71 7.70 14.53
CA THR A 16 -11.87 8.55 14.21
C THR A 16 -12.63 7.98 13.03
N ASP A 17 -13.84 8.45 12.80
CA ASP A 17 -14.63 8.03 11.65
C ASP A 17 -13.93 8.37 10.32
N ALA A 18 -13.26 9.53 10.26
CA ALA A 18 -12.48 9.93 9.09
C ALA A 18 -11.32 8.97 8.84
N GLU A 19 -10.61 8.59 9.90
CA GLU A 19 -9.51 7.63 9.80
C GLU A 19 -10.02 6.24 9.35
N LYS A 20 -11.16 5.80 9.88
CA LYS A 20 -11.78 4.52 9.48
C LYS A 20 -12.15 4.53 7.99
N ALA A 21 -12.67 5.64 7.49
CA ALA A 21 -13.00 5.78 6.08
C ALA A 21 -11.73 5.67 5.21
N ALA A 22 -10.64 6.28 5.62
CA ALA A 22 -9.36 6.22 4.92
C ALA A 22 -8.77 4.80 4.95
N ILE A 23 -8.83 4.13 6.10
CA ILE A 23 -8.35 2.74 6.24
C ILE A 23 -9.17 1.81 5.33
N ARG A 24 -10.49 1.96 5.33
CA ARG A 24 -11.37 1.17 4.46
C ARG A 24 -11.01 1.36 2.99
N TRP A 25 -10.74 2.59 2.58
CA TRP A 25 -10.32 2.90 1.22
C TRP A 25 -9.01 2.20 0.86
N ALA A 26 -8.04 2.22 1.77
CA ALA A 26 -6.77 1.54 1.59
C ALA A 26 -6.94 0.03 1.44
N VAL A 27 -7.80 -0.60 2.26
CA VAL A 27 -8.10 -2.03 2.18
C VAL A 27 -8.73 -2.39 0.83
N ILE A 28 -9.72 -1.60 0.40
CA ILE A 28 -10.40 -1.81 -0.88
C ILE A 28 -9.41 -1.75 -2.04
N MET A 29 -8.51 -0.78 -2.03
CA MET A 29 -7.51 -0.63 -3.07
C MET A 29 -6.48 -1.77 -3.05
N THR A 30 -5.99 -2.12 -1.87
CA THR A 30 -4.95 -3.13 -1.70
C THR A 30 -5.46 -4.53 -2.04
N GLU A 31 -6.66 -4.88 -1.60
CA GLU A 31 -7.27 -6.18 -1.85
C GLU A 31 -8.08 -6.23 -3.16
N LYS A 32 -8.10 -5.14 -3.92
CA LYS A 32 -8.80 -5.02 -5.20
C LYS A 32 -10.31 -5.28 -5.09
N LEU A 33 -10.91 -4.88 -4.00
CA LEU A 33 -12.35 -5.03 -3.77
C LEU A 33 -13.19 -4.12 -4.70
N TYR A 34 -12.54 -3.24 -5.44
CA TYR A 34 -13.17 -2.43 -6.47
C TYR A 34 -13.54 -3.23 -7.74
N GLN A 35 -12.99 -4.43 -7.91
CA GLN A 35 -13.27 -5.26 -9.09
C GLN A 35 -14.59 -6.01 -8.99
N GLY A 36 -15.05 -6.25 -7.77
CA GLY A 36 -16.22 -7.09 -7.57
C GLY A 36 -15.98 -8.56 -7.93
N ALA A 37 -16.93 -9.41 -7.61
CA ALA A 37 -16.92 -10.84 -7.92
C ALA A 37 -18.37 -11.34 -7.93
N PRO A 38 -18.65 -12.55 -8.46
CA PRO A 38 -20.00 -13.11 -8.40
C PRO A 38 -20.54 -13.13 -6.96
N GLY A 39 -21.68 -12.47 -6.73
CA GLY A 39 -22.26 -12.32 -5.42
C GLY A 39 -21.63 -11.26 -4.52
N LYS A 40 -20.56 -10.58 -4.99
CA LYS A 40 -19.88 -9.52 -4.25
C LYS A 40 -19.73 -8.30 -5.14
N PRO A 41 -20.57 -7.26 -4.97
CA PRO A 41 -20.47 -6.05 -5.78
C PRO A 41 -19.19 -5.28 -5.49
N PRO A 42 -18.73 -4.43 -6.43
CA PRO A 42 -17.60 -3.53 -6.17
C PRO A 42 -17.88 -2.64 -4.96
N GLN A 43 -16.88 -2.50 -4.10
CA GLN A 43 -17.05 -1.81 -2.81
C GLN A 43 -16.59 -0.35 -2.81
N HIS A 44 -15.93 0.11 -3.88
CA HIS A 44 -15.31 1.44 -3.90
C HIS A 44 -16.32 2.59 -3.94
N ARG A 45 -17.48 2.41 -4.56
CA ARG A 45 -18.46 3.50 -4.68
C ARG A 45 -19.09 3.89 -3.34
N PRO A 46 -19.61 2.95 -2.54
CA PRO A 46 -20.09 3.31 -1.19
C PRO A 46 -18.99 3.88 -0.30
N ALA A 47 -17.77 3.35 -0.42
CA ALA A 47 -16.63 3.85 0.34
C ALA A 47 -16.24 5.27 -0.07
N MET A 48 -16.36 5.61 -1.35
CA MET A 48 -16.13 6.97 -1.83
C MET A 48 -17.14 7.96 -1.23
N ASP A 49 -18.39 7.56 -1.16
CA ASP A 49 -19.43 8.41 -0.54
C ASP A 49 -19.09 8.70 0.93
N GLU A 50 -18.56 7.72 1.62
CA GLU A 50 -18.11 7.89 3.01
C GLU A 50 -16.90 8.81 3.11
N LEU A 51 -15.90 8.63 2.23
CA LEU A 51 -14.71 9.50 2.19
C LEU A 51 -15.07 10.96 1.97
N LYS A 52 -16.03 11.23 1.11
CA LYS A 52 -16.43 12.61 0.77
C LYS A 52 -17.02 13.37 1.94
N LYS A 53 -17.44 12.69 2.99
CA LYS A 53 -17.93 13.33 4.22
C LYS A 53 -16.78 13.99 4.99
N TYR A 54 -15.56 13.53 4.84
CA TYR A 54 -14.42 13.93 5.66
C TYR A 54 -13.29 14.59 4.88
N TYR A 55 -13.17 14.29 3.59
CA TYR A 55 -12.03 14.70 2.77
C TYR A 55 -12.48 15.42 1.49
N SER A 56 -11.68 16.39 1.08
CA SER A 56 -11.88 17.06 -0.21
C SER A 56 -11.44 16.13 -1.36
N ASN A 57 -11.83 16.48 -2.58
CA ASN A 57 -11.40 15.72 -3.75
C ASN A 57 -9.87 15.67 -3.88
N ALA A 58 -9.20 16.78 -3.62
CA ALA A 58 -7.73 16.84 -3.65
C ALA A 58 -7.13 15.89 -2.61
N GLN A 59 -7.67 15.88 -1.40
CA GLN A 59 -7.20 14.99 -0.33
C GLN A 59 -7.42 13.52 -0.68
N ILE A 60 -8.55 13.20 -1.31
CA ILE A 60 -8.84 11.81 -1.74
C ILE A 60 -7.85 11.37 -2.82
N VAL A 61 -7.53 12.25 -3.77
CA VAL A 61 -6.51 11.94 -4.79
C VAL A 61 -5.15 11.72 -4.16
N GLU A 62 -4.75 12.57 -3.22
CA GLU A 62 -3.47 12.43 -2.50
C GLU A 62 -3.43 11.13 -1.70
N LEU A 63 -4.50 10.80 -0.99
CA LEU A 63 -4.62 9.56 -0.23
C LEU A 63 -4.49 8.34 -1.15
N THR A 64 -5.21 8.36 -2.27
CA THR A 64 -5.19 7.26 -3.24
C THR A 64 -3.80 7.08 -3.84
N HIS A 65 -3.13 8.19 -4.14
CA HIS A 65 -1.75 8.15 -4.64
C HIS A 65 -0.79 7.55 -3.59
N ALA A 66 -0.91 7.99 -2.34
CA ALA A 66 -0.07 7.47 -1.26
C ALA A 66 -0.26 5.97 -1.04
N ILE A 67 -1.51 5.50 -1.08
CA ILE A 67 -1.82 4.07 -0.96
C ILE A 67 -1.21 3.29 -2.14
N GLY A 68 -1.38 3.80 -3.35
CA GLY A 68 -0.84 3.17 -4.55
C GLY A 68 0.68 3.10 -4.53
N TYR A 69 1.33 4.17 -4.07
CA TYR A 69 2.78 4.21 -3.91
C TYR A 69 3.27 3.16 -2.90
N THR A 70 2.60 3.08 -1.74
CA THR A 70 2.93 2.10 -0.70
C THR A 70 2.72 0.67 -1.21
N ASN A 71 1.62 0.41 -1.92
CA ASN A 71 1.35 -0.90 -2.52
C ASN A 71 2.40 -1.27 -3.56
N TYR A 72 2.79 -0.31 -4.39
CA TYR A 72 3.87 -0.51 -5.37
C TYR A 72 5.17 -0.90 -4.67
N TRP A 73 5.55 -0.14 -3.65
CA TRP A 73 6.80 -0.37 -2.93
C TRP A 73 6.80 -1.74 -2.23
N ASN A 74 5.70 -2.08 -1.58
CA ASN A 74 5.58 -3.38 -0.92
C ASN A 74 5.68 -4.53 -1.92
N ARG A 75 5.00 -4.44 -3.05
CA ARG A 75 5.08 -5.48 -4.08
C ARG A 75 6.46 -5.58 -4.71
N PHE A 76 7.08 -4.44 -4.95
CA PHE A 76 8.42 -4.38 -5.50
C PHE A 76 9.43 -5.06 -4.58
N THR A 77 9.39 -4.73 -3.29
CA THR A 77 10.31 -5.30 -2.32
C THR A 77 10.01 -6.77 -2.01
N ASP A 78 8.73 -7.13 -1.97
CA ASP A 78 8.32 -8.50 -1.66
C ASP A 78 8.74 -9.47 -2.77
N ILE A 79 8.45 -9.13 -4.02
CA ILE A 79 8.77 -10.03 -5.14
C ILE A 79 10.27 -10.18 -5.35
N LEU A 80 11.03 -9.13 -5.09
CA LEU A 80 12.49 -9.15 -5.18
C LEU A 80 13.16 -9.62 -3.89
N GLU A 81 12.39 -9.87 -2.84
CA GLU A 81 12.86 -10.28 -1.53
C GLU A 81 13.93 -9.35 -0.96
N ILE A 82 13.69 -8.03 -1.13
CA ILE A 82 14.58 -6.99 -0.60
C ILE A 82 14.24 -6.76 0.86
N GLU A 83 15.25 -6.87 1.74
CA GLU A 83 15.07 -6.58 3.15
C GLU A 83 14.98 -5.08 3.38
N LEU A 84 13.93 -4.65 4.09
CA LEU A 84 13.69 -3.25 4.43
C LEU A 84 14.22 -2.90 5.82
N GLU A 85 15.23 -3.61 6.31
CA GLU A 85 15.76 -3.41 7.67
C GLU A 85 16.60 -2.14 7.81
N ASP A 86 17.05 -1.57 6.69
CA ASP A 86 17.80 -0.32 6.71
C ASP A 86 16.84 0.87 6.71
N LYS A 87 16.67 1.46 7.89
CA LYS A 87 15.81 2.63 8.08
C LYS A 87 16.26 3.84 7.24
N GLU A 88 17.54 3.97 6.97
CA GLU A 88 18.06 5.05 6.13
C GLU A 88 17.64 4.88 4.67
N SER A 89 17.70 3.67 4.17
CA SER A 89 17.23 3.36 2.81
C SER A 89 15.73 3.59 2.68
N VAL A 90 14.94 3.21 3.68
CA VAL A 90 13.50 3.46 3.70
C VAL A 90 13.20 4.95 3.75
N ALA A 91 13.95 5.71 4.58
CA ALA A 91 13.80 7.16 4.67
C ALA A 91 14.13 7.85 3.34
N LYS A 92 15.19 7.43 2.67
CA LYS A 92 15.56 7.96 1.35
C LYS A 92 14.51 7.64 0.28
N GLY A 93 13.90 6.47 0.35
CA GLY A 93 12.81 6.10 -0.54
C GLY A 93 11.57 6.95 -0.36
N LYS A 94 11.33 7.48 0.84
CA LYS A 94 10.20 8.36 1.13
C LYS A 94 10.39 9.78 0.59
N ASP A 95 11.61 10.22 0.38
CA ASP A 95 11.92 11.62 0.03
C ASP A 95 11.69 11.95 -1.44
N GLY A 96 10.93 11.18 -2.19
CA GLY A 96 10.51 11.55 -3.51
C GLY A 96 10.53 10.44 -4.54
N ALA A 97 10.48 9.21 -4.11
CA ALA A 97 10.47 8.06 -5.00
C ALA A 97 11.69 8.03 -5.93
N ILE A 98 12.82 8.58 -5.50
CA ILE A 98 14.06 8.48 -6.24
C ILE A 98 14.69 7.12 -5.93
N ILE A 99 14.66 6.25 -6.91
CA ILE A 99 15.31 4.95 -6.83
C ILE A 99 16.76 5.13 -7.33
N ASP A 100 17.72 4.74 -6.51
CA ASP A 100 19.10 4.62 -6.97
C ASP A 100 19.22 3.35 -7.81
N VAL A 101 19.08 3.50 -9.12
CA VAL A 101 19.06 2.38 -10.05
C VAL A 101 20.35 1.57 -9.99
N ASP A 102 21.49 2.24 -9.85
CA ASP A 102 22.78 1.56 -9.79
C ASP A 102 22.89 0.67 -8.56
N GLN A 103 22.41 1.15 -7.42
CA GLN A 103 22.39 0.38 -6.18
C GLN A 103 21.49 -0.84 -6.30
N TYR A 104 20.32 -0.69 -6.92
CA TYR A 104 19.42 -1.82 -7.14
C TYR A 104 19.97 -2.82 -8.13
N VAL A 105 20.62 -2.37 -9.20
CA VAL A 105 21.28 -3.26 -10.17
C VAL A 105 22.38 -4.06 -9.49
N GLU A 106 23.21 -3.41 -8.67
CA GLU A 106 24.24 -4.10 -7.91
C GLU A 106 23.65 -5.14 -6.96
N TYR A 107 22.57 -4.78 -6.26
CA TYR A 107 21.85 -5.71 -5.41
C TYR A 107 21.28 -6.89 -6.21
N MET A 108 20.68 -6.61 -7.34
CA MET A 108 20.10 -7.65 -8.22
C MET A 108 21.15 -8.64 -8.71
N ASN A 109 22.38 -8.19 -8.95
CA ASN A 109 23.47 -9.06 -9.37
C ASN A 109 23.84 -10.09 -8.29
N SER A 110 23.56 -9.80 -7.02
CA SER A 110 23.83 -10.69 -5.89
C SER A 110 22.61 -11.48 -5.41
N CYS A 111 21.45 -11.29 -6.05
CA CYS A 111 20.20 -11.88 -5.60
C CYS A 111 20.05 -13.34 -6.03
N TRP A 112 19.15 -14.04 -5.34
CA TRP A 112 18.91 -15.47 -5.49
C TRP A 112 18.55 -15.91 -6.91
N TRP A 113 17.85 -15.06 -7.69
CA TRP A 113 17.45 -15.42 -9.05
C TRP A 113 18.63 -15.50 -10.04
N ASN A 114 19.77 -14.90 -9.70
CA ASN A 114 20.98 -15.03 -10.53
C ASN A 114 21.65 -16.41 -10.37
N GLU A 115 21.30 -17.14 -9.32
CA GLU A 115 21.76 -18.51 -9.10
C GLU A 115 20.85 -19.52 -9.79
N TYR A 116 19.71 -19.04 -10.32
CA TYR A 116 18.75 -19.90 -10.99
C TYR A 116 19.11 -20.07 -12.46
N GLU A 117 19.39 -21.30 -12.86
CA GLU A 117 19.61 -21.62 -14.26
C GLU A 117 18.34 -22.27 -14.82
N PRO A 118 17.65 -21.62 -15.80
CA PRO A 118 16.48 -22.21 -16.42
C PRO A 118 16.92 -23.43 -17.23
N SER A 119 16.32 -24.56 -16.91
CA SER A 119 16.59 -25.83 -17.58
C SER A 119 15.89 -25.91 -18.93
#